data_7ae9ef6ccae26bb903619d8ddcd46cff
#
_entry.id   7ae9ef6ccae26bb903619d8ddcd46cff
#
_cell.length_a   1.000
_cell.length_b   1.000
_cell.length_c   1.000
_cell.angle_alpha   90.00
_cell.angle_beta   90.00
_cell.angle_gamma   90.00
#
_symmetry.space_group_name_H-M   'P 1'
#
loop_
_entity.id
_entity.type
_entity.pdbx_description
1 polymer ?
#
loop_
_entity_poly.entity_id
_entity_poly.type
_entity_poly.pdbx_seq_one_letter_code
_entity_poly.pdbx_strand_id
1 'polypeptide(L)'
;MEIEQIREQIDAVDGKMLQLFLERMHLGEEVAAYKKAHNLPVLNKAREREILARVQAEAGDMEPYAYQLFTTLIALNKVRQTELYAEPSRVRPMIEKALAAPEEVFPRTGTIACQGVEGANSQAACDKIL
;
A
#
# COMPACT_ATOMS: atom_id res chain seq x y z
N MET A 1 -5.17 40.89 2.20
CA MET A 1 -4.84 39.93 1.11
C MET A 1 -6.15 39.44 0.53
N GLU A 2 -6.37 39.62 -0.76
CA GLU A 2 -7.58 39.14 -1.44
C GLU A 2 -7.53 37.60 -1.53
N ILE A 3 -8.71 36.97 -1.56
CA ILE A 3 -8.81 35.50 -1.60
C ILE A 3 -8.12 34.91 -2.83
N GLU A 4 -8.17 35.60 -3.95
CA GLU A 4 -7.50 35.20 -5.19
C GLU A 4 -5.99 35.16 -5.03
N GLN A 5 -5.39 36.13 -4.36
CA GLN A 5 -3.95 36.15 -4.07
C GLN A 5 -3.51 34.98 -3.18
N ILE A 6 -4.39 34.58 -2.23
CA ILE A 6 -4.13 33.42 -1.38
C ILE A 6 -4.16 32.13 -2.22
N ARG A 7 -5.14 32.01 -3.12
CA ARG A 7 -5.26 30.86 -4.02
C ARG A 7 -4.06 30.73 -4.96
N GLU A 8 -3.61 31.83 -5.56
CA GLU A 8 -2.41 31.84 -6.38
C GLU A 8 -1.16 31.39 -5.61
N GLN A 9 -1.03 31.79 -4.36
CA GLN A 9 0.06 31.33 -3.50
C GLN A 9 -0.05 29.83 -3.18
N ILE A 10 -1.25 29.32 -2.93
CA ILE A 10 -1.50 27.88 -2.74
C ILE A 10 -1.11 27.11 -4.00
N ASP A 11 -1.57 27.53 -5.17
CA ASP A 11 -1.25 26.88 -6.45
C ASP A 11 0.27 26.82 -6.70
N ALA A 12 0.97 27.90 -6.36
CA ALA A 12 2.43 27.93 -6.48
C ALA A 12 3.14 26.97 -5.50
N VAL A 13 2.60 26.81 -4.29
CA VAL A 13 3.09 25.84 -3.30
C VAL A 13 2.78 24.41 -3.76
N ASP A 14 1.58 24.14 -4.23
CA ASP A 14 1.15 22.83 -4.72
C ASP A 14 2.02 22.37 -5.90
N GLY A 15 2.37 23.27 -6.81
CA GLY A 15 3.31 22.98 -7.88
C GLY A 15 4.69 22.53 -7.38
N LYS A 16 5.23 23.18 -6.35
CA LYS A 16 6.48 22.77 -5.72
C LYS A 16 6.34 21.44 -4.98
N MET A 17 5.23 21.25 -4.27
CA MET A 17 4.96 19.99 -3.59
C MET A 17 4.90 18.82 -4.57
N LEU A 18 4.24 18.99 -5.71
CA LEU A 18 4.20 17.96 -6.75
C LEU A 18 5.60 17.61 -7.26
N GLN A 19 6.42 18.62 -7.55
CA GLN A 19 7.81 18.39 -7.99
C GLN A 19 8.63 17.62 -6.95
N LEU A 20 8.56 18.03 -5.69
CA LEU A 20 9.25 17.35 -4.59
C LEU A 20 8.70 15.92 -4.35
N PHE A 21 7.41 15.72 -4.50
CA PHE A 21 6.82 14.39 -4.43
C PHE A 21 7.37 13.47 -5.53
N LEU A 22 7.40 13.92 -6.78
CA LEU A 22 7.94 13.15 -7.90
C LEU A 22 9.42 12.82 -7.70
N GLU A 23 10.22 13.80 -7.29
CA GLU A 23 11.64 13.59 -6.97
C GLU A 23 11.81 12.53 -5.87
N ARG A 24 11.04 12.65 -4.79
CA ARG A 24 11.07 11.67 -3.69
C ARG A 24 10.67 10.26 -4.14
N MET A 25 9.70 10.14 -5.05
CA MET A 25 9.30 8.84 -5.61
C MET A 25 10.42 8.24 -6.46
N HIS A 26 11.10 9.01 -7.30
CA HIS A 26 12.25 8.55 -8.08
C HIS A 26 13.42 8.10 -7.20
N LEU A 27 13.78 8.88 -6.18
CA LEU A 27 14.79 8.47 -5.21
C LEU A 27 14.42 7.14 -4.50
N GLY A 28 13.14 6.93 -4.25
CA GLY A 28 12.63 5.66 -3.72
C GLY A 28 12.81 4.48 -4.69
N GLU A 29 12.68 4.72 -5.99
CA GLU A 29 12.96 3.73 -7.03
C GLU A 29 14.46 3.37 -7.07
N GLU A 30 15.34 4.37 -6.96
CA GLU A 30 16.81 4.14 -6.88
C GLU A 30 17.18 3.32 -5.63
N VAL A 31 16.59 3.63 -4.48
CA VAL A 31 16.78 2.85 -3.25
C VAL A 31 16.33 1.40 -3.43
N ALA A 32 15.19 1.19 -4.10
CA ALA A 32 14.69 -0.16 -4.37
C ALA A 32 15.62 -0.94 -5.31
N ALA A 33 16.12 -0.29 -6.37
CA ALA A 33 17.10 -0.89 -7.29
C ALA A 33 18.39 -1.28 -6.54
N TYR A 34 18.91 -0.40 -5.68
CA TYR A 34 20.07 -0.69 -4.85
C TYR A 34 19.84 -1.89 -3.93
N LYS A 35 18.71 -1.92 -3.23
CA LYS A 35 18.35 -3.02 -2.34
C LYS A 35 18.26 -4.36 -3.08
N LYS A 36 17.64 -4.37 -4.25
CA LYS A 36 17.55 -5.56 -5.09
C LYS A 36 18.95 -6.06 -5.51
N ALA A 37 19.81 -5.16 -5.96
CA ALA A 37 21.17 -5.52 -6.36
C ALA A 37 22.02 -6.11 -5.22
N HIS A 38 21.72 -5.72 -3.97
CA HIS A 38 22.46 -6.16 -2.78
C HIS A 38 21.70 -7.19 -1.92
N ASN A 39 20.58 -7.72 -2.42
CA ASN A 39 19.71 -8.67 -1.70
C ASN A 39 19.25 -8.15 -0.31
N LEU A 40 18.97 -6.86 -0.21
CA LEU A 40 18.49 -6.23 1.02
C LEU A 40 16.95 -6.22 1.04
N PRO A 41 16.32 -6.34 2.22
CA PRO A 41 14.86 -6.30 2.32
C PRO A 41 14.32 -4.92 1.96
N VAL A 42 13.19 -4.88 1.25
CA VAL A 42 12.50 -3.63 0.89
C VAL A 42 12.06 -2.89 2.15
N LEU A 43 11.51 -3.61 3.11
CA LEU A 43 11.00 -3.05 4.34
C LEU A 43 12.14 -2.66 5.29
N ASN A 44 12.18 -1.38 5.68
CA ASN A 44 13.10 -0.87 6.70
C ASN A 44 12.33 -0.05 7.74
N LYS A 45 11.75 -0.74 8.72
CA LYS A 45 10.95 -0.11 9.80
C LYS A 45 11.76 0.87 10.66
N ALA A 46 13.06 0.66 10.80
CA ALA A 46 13.92 1.59 11.56
C ALA A 46 14.01 2.94 10.86
N ARG A 47 14.23 2.93 9.54
CA ARG A 47 14.28 4.16 8.74
C ARG A 47 12.93 4.88 8.67
N GLU A 48 11.83 4.14 8.59
CA GLU A 48 10.48 4.72 8.63
C GLU A 48 10.24 5.47 9.94
N ARG A 49 10.58 4.85 11.08
CA ARG A 49 10.46 5.49 12.40
C ARG A 49 11.32 6.73 12.53
N GLU A 50 12.53 6.70 12.01
CA GLU A 50 13.46 7.83 12.02
C GLU A 50 12.89 9.03 11.24
N ILE A 51 12.33 8.79 10.06
CA ILE A 51 11.69 9.83 9.24
C ILE A 51 10.50 10.42 9.98
N LEU A 52 9.61 9.60 10.53
CA LEU A 52 8.42 10.05 11.23
C LEU A 52 8.77 10.80 12.52
N ALA A 53 9.76 10.35 13.28
CA ALA A 53 10.22 11.04 14.48
C ALA A 53 10.77 12.44 14.16
N ARG A 54 11.53 12.59 13.07
CA ARG A 54 12.01 13.90 12.61
C ARG A 54 10.86 14.81 12.20
N VAL A 55 9.89 14.30 11.45
CA VAL A 55 8.70 15.04 11.05
C VAL A 55 7.91 15.54 12.26
N GLN A 56 7.71 14.70 13.26
CA GLN A 56 7.05 15.08 14.50
C GLN A 56 7.81 16.19 15.24
N ALA A 57 9.11 16.12 15.29
CA ALA A 57 9.93 17.13 15.97
C ALA A 57 9.92 18.50 15.26
N GLU A 58 9.78 18.54 13.94
CA GLU A 58 9.91 19.74 13.13
C GLU A 58 8.56 20.40 12.77
N ALA A 59 7.44 19.69 12.87
CA ALA A 59 6.15 20.15 12.36
C ALA A 59 5.38 21.10 13.30
N GLY A 60 5.79 21.25 14.56
CA GLY A 60 5.11 22.12 15.53
C GLY A 60 3.67 21.73 15.74
N ASP A 61 2.77 22.70 15.67
CA ASP A 61 1.31 22.52 15.83
C ASP A 61 0.65 21.78 14.65
N MET A 62 1.34 21.67 13.51
CA MET A 62 0.90 20.89 12.35
C MET A 62 1.35 19.41 12.40
N GLU A 63 1.93 18.96 13.50
CA GLU A 63 2.48 17.61 13.66
C GLU A 63 1.51 16.49 13.25
N PRO A 64 0.24 16.45 13.68
CA PRO A 64 -0.66 15.35 13.30
C PRO A 64 -0.89 15.25 11.79
N TYR A 65 -0.95 16.38 11.11
CA TYR A 65 -1.16 16.45 9.66
C TYR A 65 0.12 16.05 8.89
N ALA A 66 1.25 16.57 9.34
CA ALA A 66 2.55 16.23 8.75
C ALA A 66 2.87 14.74 8.94
N TYR A 67 2.59 14.17 10.11
CA TYR A 67 2.75 12.74 10.37
C TYR A 67 1.90 11.90 9.40
N GLN A 68 0.64 12.26 9.22
CA GLN A 68 -0.26 11.56 8.28
C GLN A 68 0.24 11.66 6.84
N LEU A 69 0.68 12.83 6.40
CA LEU A 69 1.23 13.04 5.08
C LEU A 69 2.45 12.15 4.84
N PHE A 70 3.43 12.15 5.74
CA PHE A 70 4.64 11.36 5.59
C PHE A 70 4.41 9.86 5.72
N THR A 71 3.46 9.44 6.55
CA THR A 71 3.01 8.04 6.59
C THR A 71 2.47 7.60 5.23
N THR A 72 1.66 8.43 4.58
CA THR A 72 1.12 8.18 3.24
C THR A 72 2.23 8.15 2.19
N LEU A 73 3.17 9.09 2.22
CA LEU A 73 4.32 9.12 1.30
C LEU A 73 5.18 7.86 1.41
N ILE A 74 5.43 7.38 2.62
CA ILE A 74 6.16 6.13 2.86
C ILE A 74 5.39 4.94 2.29
N ALA A 75 4.08 4.87 2.51
CA ALA A 75 3.23 3.81 1.99
C ALA A 75 3.21 3.79 0.45
N LEU A 76 3.02 4.94 -0.20
CA LEU A 76 3.05 5.06 -1.67
C LEU A 76 4.39 4.64 -2.26
N ASN A 77 5.48 5.00 -1.61
CA ASN A 77 6.82 4.59 -2.04
C ASN A 77 7.01 3.07 -1.95
N LYS A 78 6.50 2.42 -0.91
CA LYS A 78 6.52 0.95 -0.80
C LYS A 78 5.70 0.27 -1.90
N VAL A 79 4.52 0.80 -2.20
CA VAL A 79 3.68 0.30 -3.31
C VAL A 79 4.46 0.38 -4.61
N ARG A 80 5.05 1.55 -4.92
CA ARG A 80 5.82 1.74 -6.15
C ARG A 80 7.03 0.80 -6.25
N GLN A 81 7.75 0.61 -5.15
CA GLN A 81 8.86 -0.34 -5.08
C GLN A 81 8.40 -1.78 -5.34
N THR A 82 7.27 -2.16 -4.80
CA THR A 82 6.68 -3.48 -5.01
C THR A 82 6.27 -3.69 -6.48
N GLU A 83 5.65 -2.69 -7.11
CA GLU A 83 5.27 -2.76 -8.54
C GLU A 83 6.48 -2.96 -9.46
N LEU A 84 7.59 -2.29 -9.16
CA LEU A 84 8.78 -2.35 -10.01
C LEU A 84 9.63 -3.62 -9.80
N TYR A 85 9.67 -4.14 -8.58
CA TYR A 85 10.66 -5.15 -8.18
C TYR A 85 10.06 -6.40 -7.53
N ALA A 86 8.73 -6.51 -7.47
CA ALA A 86 8.08 -7.72 -6.98
C ALA A 86 8.43 -8.91 -7.88
N GLU A 87 8.74 -10.04 -7.24
CA GLU A 87 8.81 -11.31 -7.95
C GLU A 87 7.42 -11.64 -8.52
N PRO A 88 7.38 -12.30 -9.70
CA PRO A 88 6.12 -12.70 -10.29
C PRO A 88 5.29 -13.51 -9.29
N SER A 89 4.09 -13.07 -9.00
CA SER A 89 3.19 -13.80 -8.12
C SER A 89 2.83 -15.14 -8.72
N ARG A 90 3.01 -16.22 -7.99
CA ARG A 90 2.57 -17.55 -8.41
C ARG A 90 1.03 -17.67 -8.44
N VAL A 91 0.37 -16.88 -7.63
CA VAL A 91 -1.10 -16.92 -7.46
C VAL A 91 -1.79 -16.09 -8.54
N ARG A 92 -1.20 -14.99 -8.97
CA ARG A 92 -1.80 -14.07 -9.96
C ARG A 92 -2.21 -14.76 -11.26
N PRO A 93 -1.35 -15.58 -11.94
CA PRO A 93 -1.76 -16.29 -13.13
C PRO A 93 -2.88 -17.30 -12.90
N MET A 94 -2.95 -17.88 -11.69
CA MET A 94 -4.03 -18.79 -11.32
C MET A 94 -5.37 -18.05 -11.19
N ILE A 95 -5.36 -16.87 -10.59
CA ILE A 95 -6.54 -16.00 -10.48
C ILE A 95 -6.98 -15.52 -11.87
N GLU A 96 -6.06 -15.04 -12.68
CA GLU A 96 -6.33 -14.59 -14.06
C GLU A 96 -6.94 -15.71 -14.91
N LYS A 97 -6.40 -16.92 -14.80
CA LYS A 97 -6.94 -18.11 -15.46
C LYS A 97 -8.35 -18.47 -14.96
N ALA A 98 -8.58 -18.41 -13.66
CA ALA A 98 -9.89 -18.67 -13.07
C ALA A 98 -10.93 -17.62 -13.49
N LEU A 99 -10.55 -16.34 -13.58
CA LEU A 99 -11.43 -15.26 -14.04
C LEU A 99 -11.75 -15.35 -15.55
N ALA A 100 -10.85 -15.89 -16.35
CA ALA A 100 -11.02 -16.08 -17.78
C ALA A 100 -11.77 -17.40 -18.11
N ALA A 101 -11.90 -18.31 -17.16
CA ALA A 101 -12.64 -19.56 -17.34
C ALA A 101 -14.15 -19.26 -17.48
N PRO A 102 -14.88 -19.98 -18.36
CA PRO A 102 -16.33 -19.88 -18.37
C PRO A 102 -16.88 -20.27 -16.99
N GLU A 103 -17.97 -19.63 -16.58
CA GLU A 103 -18.61 -19.89 -15.28
C GLU A 103 -18.79 -21.38 -15.08
N GLU A 104 -17.97 -21.98 -14.25
CA GLU A 104 -18.19 -23.33 -13.78
C GLU A 104 -19.33 -23.28 -12.77
N VAL A 105 -20.27 -24.18 -12.95
CA VAL A 105 -21.36 -24.38 -11.98
C VAL A 105 -20.71 -24.67 -10.62
N PHE A 106 -21.11 -23.92 -9.61
CA PHE A 106 -20.63 -24.10 -8.24
C PHE A 106 -20.72 -25.61 -7.87
N PRO A 107 -19.67 -26.20 -7.31
CA PRO A 107 -19.68 -27.64 -7.01
C PRO A 107 -20.85 -27.98 -6.09
N ARG A 108 -21.65 -28.95 -6.50
CA ARG A 108 -22.81 -29.40 -5.74
C ARG A 108 -22.46 -30.32 -4.56
N THR A 109 -21.26 -30.85 -4.59
CA THR A 109 -20.73 -31.72 -3.53
C THR A 109 -19.26 -31.38 -3.30
N GLY A 110 -18.83 -31.40 -2.08
CA GLY A 110 -17.45 -31.14 -1.71
C GLY A 110 -17.20 -31.37 -0.23
N THR A 111 -15.95 -31.47 0.16
CA THR A 111 -15.55 -31.50 1.56
C THR A 111 -15.13 -30.11 1.99
N ILE A 112 -15.78 -29.57 3.00
CA ILE A 112 -15.51 -28.24 3.55
C ILE A 112 -14.87 -28.41 4.93
N ALA A 113 -13.72 -27.76 5.12
CA ALA A 113 -13.12 -27.62 6.44
C ALA A 113 -13.53 -26.29 7.05
N CYS A 114 -14.12 -26.31 8.24
CA CYS A 114 -14.48 -25.13 8.98
C CYS A 114 -13.81 -25.09 10.35
N GLN A 115 -13.60 -23.90 10.87
CA GLN A 115 -13.02 -23.67 12.19
C GLN A 115 -14.09 -23.88 13.29
N GLY A 116 -13.67 -24.45 14.40
CA GLY A 116 -14.51 -24.61 15.58
C GLY A 116 -15.08 -26.02 15.77
N VAL A 117 -15.95 -26.14 16.76
CA VAL A 117 -16.65 -27.38 17.09
C VAL A 117 -17.98 -27.46 16.33
N GLU A 118 -18.59 -28.64 16.32
CA GLU A 118 -19.93 -28.84 15.76
C GLU A 118 -20.93 -27.83 16.34
N GLY A 119 -21.72 -27.22 15.46
CA GLY A 119 -22.68 -26.15 15.80
C GLY A 119 -22.07 -24.73 15.82
N ALA A 120 -20.80 -24.57 15.53
CA ALA A 120 -20.18 -23.24 15.41
C ALA A 120 -20.75 -22.43 14.22
N ASN A 121 -20.64 -21.09 14.30
CA ASN A 121 -21.13 -20.19 13.23
C ASN A 121 -20.48 -20.48 11.86
N SER A 122 -19.23 -20.90 11.84
CA SER A 122 -18.53 -21.29 10.61
C SER A 122 -19.13 -22.53 9.96
N GLN A 123 -19.53 -23.52 10.74
CA GLN A 123 -20.24 -24.70 10.25
C GLN A 123 -21.61 -24.30 9.70
N ALA A 124 -22.38 -23.49 10.43
CA ALA A 124 -23.68 -23.01 9.97
C ALA A 124 -23.59 -22.24 8.64
N ALA A 125 -22.50 -21.49 8.41
CA ALA A 125 -22.25 -20.84 7.14
C ALA A 125 -21.92 -21.85 6.02
N CYS A 126 -21.10 -22.87 6.31
CA CYS A 126 -20.78 -23.95 5.36
C CYS A 126 -22.02 -24.72 4.93
N ASP A 127 -22.89 -25.06 5.88
CA ASP A 127 -24.15 -25.83 5.64
C ASP A 127 -25.14 -25.06 4.75
N LYS A 128 -25.02 -23.74 4.65
CA LYS A 128 -25.85 -22.91 3.76
C LYS A 128 -25.31 -22.80 2.33
N ILE A 129 -24.08 -23.15 2.10
CA ILE A 129 -23.41 -23.03 0.79
C ILE A 129 -23.60 -24.31 -0.02
N LEU A 130 -23.69 -25.45 0.60
CA LEU A 130 -23.94 -26.78 0.02
C LEU A 130 -25.35 -27.27 0.23
#